data_c4bae1edc5fe669adb09af35c075d26b
#
_entry.id   c4bae1edc5fe669adb09af35c075d26b
#
_cell.length_a   1.000
_cell.length_b   1.000
_cell.length_c   1.000
_cell.angle_alpha   90.00
_cell.angle_beta   90.00
_cell.angle_gamma   90.00
#
_symmetry.space_group_name_H-M   'P 1'
#
loop_
_entity.id
_entity.type
_entity.pdbx_description
1 polymer ?
#
loop_
_entity_poly.entity_id
_entity_poly.type
_entity_poly.pdbx_seq_one_letter_code
_entity_poly.pdbx_strand_id
1 'polypeptide(L)'
;MGIIFDRNMARLYESWYQSPQGRTIDRSMEQLLFALLDPEPGQRILDIGCGTGNHLIFFSKLGLNISGIDASPHMIHKAKDRLGHRCTLKTGMAEDLPFDDNEFDLALLINTLEFLDDPLPALREAGRVASRKVFVGVLNSLSWNGLVKRVRGFFGNPLFGGAKLYNLWQLKSILHMAYGHVPISWGCIKIRPSFMKEINPFAKDLLTWKHSPFGFFLGLSISLKYRIKTDNLPLKIRLKKASQSFIGARTFEDLNRIQGVHGDERGLSVRKIRK
;
A
#
# COMPACT_ATOMS: atom_id res chain seq x y z
N MET A 1 -6.69 21.32 9.43
CA MET A 1 -6.25 20.14 10.23
C MET A 1 -7.12 18.98 9.82
N GLY A 2 -6.56 17.93 9.23
CA GLY A 2 -7.32 16.80 8.68
C GLY A 2 -8.07 15.99 9.75
N ILE A 3 -8.76 14.94 9.34
CA ILE A 3 -9.54 14.09 10.25
C ILE A 3 -8.60 13.14 10.99
N ILE A 4 -8.56 13.23 12.31
CA ILE A 4 -7.80 12.31 13.18
C ILE A 4 -8.77 11.27 13.76
N PHE A 5 -8.44 9.99 13.63
CA PHE A 5 -9.27 8.90 14.10
C PHE A 5 -9.25 8.80 15.63
N ASP A 6 -10.43 8.87 16.24
CA ASP A 6 -10.63 8.62 17.66
C ASP A 6 -10.65 7.12 17.99
N ARG A 7 -10.87 6.80 19.28
CA ARG A 7 -10.96 5.42 19.77
C ARG A 7 -12.07 4.60 19.09
N ASN A 8 -13.21 5.21 18.80
CA ASN A 8 -14.35 4.51 18.20
C ASN A 8 -14.09 4.23 16.72
N MET A 9 -13.56 5.21 16.00
CA MET A 9 -13.13 5.03 14.61
C MET A 9 -12.04 3.96 14.48
N ALA A 10 -11.07 3.92 15.41
CA ALA A 10 -10.04 2.90 15.42
C ALA A 10 -10.60 1.48 15.63
N ARG A 11 -11.63 1.31 16.48
CA ARG A 11 -12.32 0.02 16.65
C ARG A 11 -13.09 -0.40 15.40
N LEU A 12 -13.85 0.52 14.79
CA LEU A 12 -14.62 0.27 13.58
C LEU A 12 -13.70 -0.11 12.41
N TYR A 13 -12.57 0.58 12.27
CA TYR A 13 -11.55 0.30 11.27
C TYR A 13 -11.01 -1.13 11.42
N GLU A 14 -10.63 -1.52 12.63
CA GLU A 14 -10.12 -2.86 12.91
C GLU A 14 -11.16 -3.94 12.64
N SER A 15 -12.41 -3.74 13.10
CA SER A 15 -13.50 -4.69 12.87
C SER A 15 -13.79 -4.88 11.36
N TRP A 16 -13.68 -3.80 10.58
CA TRP A 16 -13.83 -3.88 9.13
C TRP A 16 -12.72 -4.74 8.49
N TYR A 17 -11.45 -4.54 8.86
CA TYR A 17 -10.34 -5.36 8.35
C TYR A 17 -10.45 -6.84 8.75
N GLN A 18 -11.04 -7.13 9.90
CA GLN A 18 -11.30 -8.51 10.36
C GLN A 18 -12.48 -9.18 9.64
N SER A 19 -13.32 -8.43 8.94
CA SER A 19 -14.43 -8.98 8.17
C SER A 19 -13.94 -9.80 6.96
N PRO A 20 -14.72 -10.77 6.44
CA PRO A 20 -14.35 -11.50 5.23
C PRO A 20 -14.10 -10.59 4.02
N GLN A 21 -14.88 -9.52 3.89
CA GLN A 21 -14.72 -8.54 2.82
C GLN A 21 -13.44 -7.73 3.00
N GLY A 22 -13.16 -7.26 4.22
CA GLY A 22 -11.94 -6.52 4.54
C GLY A 22 -10.69 -7.33 4.24
N ARG A 23 -10.63 -8.59 4.68
CA ARG A 23 -9.50 -9.50 4.39
C ARG A 23 -9.30 -9.74 2.90
N THR A 24 -10.37 -9.85 2.11
CA THR A 24 -10.26 -10.05 0.66
C THR A 24 -9.70 -8.80 -0.03
N ILE A 25 -10.13 -7.62 0.40
CA ILE A 25 -9.63 -6.34 -0.13
C ILE A 25 -8.16 -6.15 0.27
N ASP A 26 -7.82 -6.42 1.52
CA ASP A 26 -6.47 -6.31 2.06
C ASP A 26 -5.47 -7.15 1.25
N ARG A 27 -5.77 -8.42 1.01
CA ARG A 27 -4.96 -9.29 0.14
C ARG A 27 -4.74 -8.72 -1.26
N SER A 28 -5.75 -8.08 -1.83
CA SER A 28 -5.64 -7.47 -3.15
C SER A 28 -4.80 -6.20 -3.13
N MET A 29 -4.85 -5.46 -2.02
CA MET A 29 -3.98 -4.33 -1.79
C MET A 29 -2.52 -4.78 -1.64
N GLU A 30 -2.26 -5.86 -0.88
CA GLU A 30 -0.94 -6.47 -0.76
C GLU A 30 -0.37 -6.89 -2.12
N GLN A 31 -1.18 -7.51 -2.98
CA GLN A 31 -0.78 -7.87 -4.35
C GLN A 31 -0.43 -6.65 -5.20
N LEU A 32 -1.23 -5.60 -5.13
CA LEU A 32 -0.99 -4.36 -5.86
C LEU A 32 0.27 -3.65 -5.36
N LEU A 33 0.46 -3.59 -4.03
CA LEU A 33 1.65 -3.04 -3.39
C LEU A 33 2.91 -3.78 -3.84
N PHE A 34 2.88 -5.11 -3.79
CA PHE A 34 4.00 -5.94 -4.23
C PHE A 34 4.35 -5.69 -5.71
N ALA A 35 3.34 -5.68 -6.59
CA ALA A 35 3.54 -5.50 -8.02
C ALA A 35 4.07 -4.12 -8.42
N LEU A 36 3.65 -3.05 -7.70
CA LEU A 36 4.04 -1.68 -8.06
C LEU A 36 5.32 -1.20 -7.35
N LEU A 37 5.58 -1.71 -6.14
CA LEU A 37 6.75 -1.31 -5.37
C LEU A 37 7.96 -2.18 -5.69
N ASP A 38 7.75 -3.48 -5.98
CA ASP A 38 8.82 -4.46 -6.15
C ASP A 38 9.79 -4.41 -4.96
N PRO A 39 9.30 -4.70 -3.73
CA PRO A 39 10.08 -4.52 -2.50
C PRO A 39 11.13 -5.61 -2.35
N GLU A 40 12.31 -5.23 -1.87
CA GLU A 40 13.43 -6.12 -1.62
C GLU A 40 13.66 -6.29 -0.11
N PRO A 41 14.01 -7.50 0.37
CA PRO A 41 14.38 -7.71 1.78
C PRO A 41 15.50 -6.75 2.22
N GLY A 42 15.41 -6.25 3.45
CA GLY A 42 16.38 -5.31 4.01
C GLY A 42 16.11 -3.83 3.69
N GLN A 43 15.23 -3.52 2.74
CA GLN A 43 14.83 -2.12 2.50
C GLN A 43 14.11 -1.53 3.70
N ARG A 44 14.30 -0.23 3.91
CA ARG A 44 13.62 0.56 4.95
C ARG A 44 12.34 1.14 4.35
N ILE A 45 11.21 0.91 5.01
CA ILE A 45 9.91 1.39 4.55
C ILE A 45 9.22 2.19 5.66
N LEU A 46 8.64 3.34 5.28
CA LEU A 46 7.80 4.17 6.14
C LEU A 46 6.36 4.12 5.64
N ASP A 47 5.42 3.76 6.51
CA ASP A 47 3.99 3.87 6.27
C ASP A 47 3.46 5.13 6.97
N ILE A 48 3.03 6.13 6.18
CA ILE A 48 2.55 7.44 6.62
C ILE A 48 1.03 7.38 6.68
N GLY A 49 0.46 7.54 7.89
CA GLY A 49 -0.93 7.21 8.19
C GLY A 49 -1.10 5.70 8.35
N CYS A 50 -0.19 5.05 9.08
CA CYS A 50 -0.10 3.59 9.15
C CYS A 50 -1.29 2.91 9.86
N GLY A 51 -2.17 3.66 10.50
CA GLY A 51 -3.32 3.14 11.23
C GLY A 51 -2.91 2.07 12.25
N THR A 52 -3.58 0.92 12.20
CA THR A 52 -3.30 -0.23 13.08
C THR A 52 -2.16 -1.14 12.58
N GLY A 53 -1.40 -0.71 11.56
CA GLY A 53 -0.20 -1.38 11.08
C GLY A 53 -0.43 -2.59 10.16
N ASN A 54 -1.58 -2.69 9.47
CA ASN A 54 -1.87 -3.84 8.60
C ASN A 54 -0.83 -4.02 7.49
N HIS A 55 -0.50 -2.96 6.76
CA HIS A 55 0.49 -3.00 5.68
C HIS A 55 1.90 -3.24 6.22
N LEU A 56 2.23 -2.72 7.41
CA LEU A 56 3.52 -2.96 8.06
C LEU A 56 3.72 -4.44 8.39
N ILE A 57 2.67 -5.16 8.81
CA ILE A 57 2.72 -6.61 9.02
C ILE A 57 3.07 -7.33 7.71
N PHE A 58 2.46 -6.93 6.59
CA PHE A 58 2.77 -7.49 5.28
C PHE A 58 4.25 -7.29 4.90
N PHE A 59 4.76 -6.07 4.99
CA PHE A 59 6.16 -5.78 4.65
C PHE A 59 7.17 -6.40 5.61
N SER A 60 6.83 -6.56 6.88
CA SER A 60 7.66 -7.30 7.85
C SER A 60 7.85 -8.75 7.43
N LYS A 61 6.81 -9.41 6.91
CA LYS A 61 6.89 -10.78 6.40
C LYS A 61 7.76 -10.90 5.14
N LEU A 62 7.90 -9.84 4.38
CA LEU A 62 8.80 -9.75 3.23
C LEU A 62 10.25 -9.42 3.63
N GLY A 63 10.55 -9.28 4.92
CA GLY A 63 11.89 -8.99 5.43
C GLY A 63 12.33 -7.53 5.31
N LEU A 64 11.40 -6.58 5.22
CA LEU A 64 11.72 -5.15 5.23
C LEU A 64 11.86 -4.63 6.67
N ASN A 65 12.66 -3.57 6.81
CA ASN A 65 12.76 -2.77 8.04
C ASN A 65 11.63 -1.77 8.08
N ILE A 66 10.62 -2.03 8.92
CA ILE A 66 9.35 -1.31 8.92
C ILE A 66 9.32 -0.18 9.93
N SER A 67 8.78 0.96 9.51
CA SER A 67 8.47 2.10 10.37
C SER A 67 7.09 2.66 10.03
N GLY A 68 6.39 3.23 11.01
CA GLY A 68 5.07 3.79 10.80
C GLY A 68 4.86 5.08 11.59
N ILE A 69 4.05 5.98 11.03
CA ILE A 69 3.61 7.20 11.69
C ILE A 69 2.11 7.39 11.45
N ASP A 70 1.39 7.83 12.46
CA ASP A 70 -0.03 8.15 12.38
C ASP A 70 -0.36 9.29 13.32
N ALA A 71 -1.29 10.18 12.93
CA ALA A 71 -1.72 11.29 13.75
C ALA A 71 -2.55 10.84 14.98
N SER A 72 -3.16 9.64 14.91
CA SER A 72 -3.99 9.10 15.99
C SER A 72 -3.16 8.30 17.00
N PRO A 73 -3.06 8.75 18.26
CA PRO A 73 -2.45 7.95 19.32
C PRO A 73 -3.14 6.60 19.54
N HIS A 74 -4.45 6.53 19.28
CA HIS A 74 -5.23 5.31 19.41
C HIS A 74 -4.87 4.27 18.35
N MET A 75 -4.58 4.71 17.11
CA MET A 75 -4.09 3.86 16.03
C MET A 75 -2.70 3.34 16.36
N ILE A 76 -1.78 4.22 16.76
CA ILE A 76 -0.41 3.85 17.15
C ILE A 76 -0.39 2.87 18.33
N HIS A 77 -1.25 3.05 19.33
CA HIS A 77 -1.35 2.09 20.44
C HIS A 77 -1.71 0.68 19.92
N LYS A 78 -2.73 0.57 19.09
CA LYS A 78 -3.12 -0.71 18.48
C LYS A 78 -2.03 -1.31 17.56
N ALA A 79 -1.33 -0.48 16.80
CA ALA A 79 -0.22 -0.91 15.99
C ALA A 79 0.93 -1.48 16.85
N LYS A 80 1.24 -0.85 18.00
CA LYS A 80 2.23 -1.34 18.97
C LYS A 80 1.86 -2.68 19.56
N ASP A 81 0.58 -2.88 19.92
CA ASP A 81 0.09 -4.16 20.45
C ASP A 81 0.28 -5.31 19.46
N ARG A 82 0.15 -5.03 18.15
CA ARG A 82 0.24 -6.02 17.07
C ARG A 82 1.65 -6.28 16.58
N LEU A 83 2.47 -5.25 16.50
CA LEU A 83 3.82 -5.30 15.91
C LEU A 83 4.92 -5.47 16.97
N GLY A 84 4.64 -5.08 18.22
CA GLY A 84 5.62 -5.12 19.31
C GLY A 84 6.85 -4.28 18.98
N HIS A 85 8.04 -4.81 19.34
CA HIS A 85 9.33 -4.13 19.12
C HIS A 85 9.90 -4.27 17.70
N ARG A 86 9.17 -4.91 16.78
CA ARG A 86 9.63 -5.15 15.40
C ARG A 86 9.49 -3.96 14.47
N CYS A 87 8.89 -2.87 14.96
CA CYS A 87 8.55 -1.71 14.17
C CYS A 87 8.80 -0.43 14.96
N THR A 88 9.40 0.57 14.34
CA THR A 88 9.46 1.92 14.90
C THR A 88 8.15 2.64 14.61
N LEU A 89 7.39 2.96 15.67
CA LEU A 89 6.08 3.62 15.57
C LEU A 89 6.10 4.97 16.28
N LYS A 90 5.75 6.03 15.56
CA LYS A 90 5.66 7.40 16.07
C LYS A 90 4.24 7.96 15.93
N THR A 91 3.83 8.82 16.84
CA THR A 91 2.64 9.67 16.65
C THR A 91 3.08 10.99 16.03
N GLY A 92 2.45 11.42 14.93
CA GLY A 92 2.81 12.65 14.24
C GLY A 92 1.98 12.88 12.98
N MET A 93 2.12 14.08 12.42
CA MET A 93 1.38 14.51 11.24
C MET A 93 2.12 14.10 9.96
N ALA A 94 1.35 13.80 8.92
CA ALA A 94 1.91 13.44 7.60
C ALA A 94 2.59 14.63 6.90
N GLU A 95 2.17 15.83 7.24
CA GLU A 95 2.64 17.10 6.69
C GLU A 95 3.95 17.59 7.28
N ASP A 96 4.42 16.99 8.40
CA ASP A 96 5.66 17.33 9.10
C ASP A 96 6.26 16.07 9.73
N LEU A 97 7.10 15.38 8.98
CA LEU A 97 7.65 14.08 9.36
C LEU A 97 8.95 14.23 10.18
N PRO A 98 9.02 13.64 11.40
CA PRO A 98 10.19 13.70 12.25
C PRO A 98 11.27 12.67 11.84
N PHE A 99 11.66 12.70 10.57
CA PHE A 99 12.63 11.82 9.94
C PHE A 99 13.56 12.62 9.02
N ASP A 100 14.77 12.12 8.82
CA ASP A 100 15.78 12.74 7.97
C ASP A 100 15.47 12.56 6.47
N ASP A 101 16.09 13.40 5.64
CA ASP A 101 16.02 13.28 4.18
C ASP A 101 16.60 11.94 3.73
N ASN A 102 15.85 11.23 2.85
CA ASN A 102 16.25 9.92 2.33
C ASN A 102 16.47 8.83 3.41
N GLU A 103 15.86 8.97 4.58
CA GLU A 103 15.99 8.00 5.67
C GLU A 103 15.41 6.63 5.28
N PHE A 104 14.44 6.59 4.38
CA PHE A 104 13.76 5.37 3.93
C PHE A 104 14.02 5.11 2.44
N ASP A 105 13.94 3.84 2.04
CA ASP A 105 13.96 3.47 0.62
C ASP A 105 12.60 3.66 -0.02
N LEU A 106 11.54 3.39 0.75
CA LEU A 106 10.14 3.45 0.30
C LEU A 106 9.30 4.22 1.33
N ALA A 107 8.38 5.07 0.84
CA ALA A 107 7.34 5.70 1.66
C ALA A 107 5.97 5.39 1.10
N LEU A 108 5.00 5.14 1.98
CA LEU A 108 3.62 4.79 1.65
C LEU A 108 2.67 5.83 2.22
N LEU A 109 1.61 6.15 1.46
CA LEU A 109 0.42 6.86 1.91
C LEU A 109 -0.79 6.06 1.41
N ILE A 110 -1.36 5.20 2.24
CA ILE A 110 -2.46 4.31 1.87
C ILE A 110 -3.72 4.69 2.64
N ASN A 111 -4.76 5.12 1.94
CA ASN A 111 -5.99 5.67 2.54
C ASN A 111 -5.69 6.81 3.54
N THR A 112 -4.68 7.62 3.25
CA THR A 112 -4.23 8.74 4.09
C THR A 112 -4.65 10.07 3.51
N LEU A 113 -4.47 10.25 2.18
CA LEU A 113 -4.77 11.53 1.51
C LEU A 113 -6.22 11.94 1.62
N GLU A 114 -7.13 10.96 1.75
CA GLU A 114 -8.57 11.18 1.90
C GLU A 114 -8.93 12.00 3.13
N PHE A 115 -8.09 11.97 4.16
CA PHE A 115 -8.32 12.57 5.46
C PHE A 115 -7.52 13.85 5.69
N LEU A 116 -6.67 14.26 4.74
CA LEU A 116 -5.88 15.49 4.80
C LEU A 116 -6.67 16.68 4.21
N ASP A 117 -6.50 17.86 4.82
CA ASP A 117 -7.08 19.11 4.26
C ASP A 117 -6.37 19.48 2.95
N ASP A 118 -5.05 19.43 2.95
CA ASP A 118 -4.19 19.59 1.76
C ASP A 118 -3.23 18.41 1.67
N PRO A 119 -3.26 17.61 0.58
CA PRO A 119 -2.35 16.49 0.40
C PRO A 119 -0.93 16.89 -0.01
N LEU A 120 -0.70 18.11 -0.52
CA LEU A 120 0.59 18.52 -1.08
C LEU A 120 1.73 18.53 -0.06
N PRO A 121 1.58 19.09 1.16
CA PRO A 121 2.63 19.05 2.17
C PRO A 121 3.02 17.61 2.53
N ALA A 122 2.05 16.73 2.76
CA ALA A 122 2.31 15.32 3.09
C ALA A 122 3.02 14.56 1.96
N LEU A 123 2.65 14.82 0.70
CA LEU A 123 3.35 14.25 -0.45
C LEU A 123 4.79 14.74 -0.55
N ARG A 124 5.04 16.03 -0.31
CA ARG A 124 6.40 16.58 -0.31
C ARG A 124 7.26 15.95 0.78
N GLU A 125 6.72 15.81 1.98
CA GLU A 125 7.41 15.13 3.08
C GLU A 125 7.68 13.66 2.76
N ALA A 126 6.71 12.93 2.20
CA ALA A 126 6.94 11.56 1.74
C ALA A 126 8.08 11.47 0.69
N GLY A 127 8.15 12.44 -0.22
CA GLY A 127 9.25 12.52 -1.19
C GLY A 127 10.59 12.94 -0.57
N ARG A 128 10.58 13.74 0.48
CA ARG A 128 11.80 14.15 1.20
C ARG A 128 12.44 12.98 1.94
N VAL A 129 11.62 12.19 2.64
CA VAL A 129 12.12 11.08 3.47
C VAL A 129 12.40 9.81 2.68
N ALA A 130 11.86 9.67 1.44
CA ALA A 130 12.04 8.49 0.60
C ALA A 130 13.15 8.69 -0.43
N SER A 131 14.07 7.72 -0.57
CA SER A 131 15.17 7.77 -1.52
C SER A 131 14.88 7.11 -2.88
N ARG A 132 13.91 6.18 -2.97
CA ARG A 132 13.65 5.37 -4.17
C ARG A 132 12.24 5.52 -4.73
N LYS A 133 11.21 5.25 -3.94
CA LYS A 133 9.82 5.29 -4.39
C LYS A 133 8.89 5.83 -3.32
N VAL A 134 7.86 6.55 -3.77
CA VAL A 134 6.67 6.85 -2.97
C VAL A 134 5.50 6.09 -3.56
N PHE A 135 4.71 5.45 -2.72
CA PHE A 135 3.46 4.82 -3.11
C PHE A 135 2.28 5.58 -2.52
N VAL A 136 1.29 5.85 -3.36
CA VAL A 136 0.04 6.48 -2.95
C VAL A 136 -1.12 5.57 -3.32
N GLY A 137 -1.92 5.21 -2.33
CA GLY A 137 -3.10 4.39 -2.50
C GLY A 137 -4.35 5.08 -1.99
N VAL A 138 -5.39 5.21 -2.83
CA VAL A 138 -6.62 5.94 -2.50
C VAL A 138 -7.88 5.23 -2.97
N LEU A 139 -8.99 5.51 -2.30
CA LEU A 139 -10.33 5.11 -2.75
C LEU A 139 -10.73 5.94 -3.98
N ASN A 140 -11.20 5.24 -5.03
CA ASN A 140 -11.51 5.86 -6.30
C ASN A 140 -12.94 6.41 -6.35
N SER A 141 -13.06 7.70 -6.65
CA SER A 141 -14.35 8.39 -6.81
C SER A 141 -15.16 7.91 -8.03
N LEU A 142 -14.49 7.36 -9.06
CA LEU A 142 -15.13 6.85 -10.29
C LEU A 142 -15.43 5.35 -10.24
N SER A 143 -15.25 4.70 -9.10
CA SER A 143 -15.64 3.30 -8.98
C SER A 143 -17.17 3.17 -9.03
N TRP A 144 -17.68 2.05 -9.59
CA TRP A 144 -19.11 1.75 -9.57
C TRP A 144 -19.71 1.86 -8.17
N ASN A 145 -18.99 1.35 -7.17
CA ASN A 145 -19.38 1.48 -5.77
C ASN A 145 -19.30 2.91 -5.26
N GLY A 146 -18.35 3.71 -5.73
CA GLY A 146 -18.23 5.15 -5.44
C GLY A 146 -19.43 5.92 -6.01
N LEU A 147 -19.84 5.60 -7.24
CA LEU A 147 -20.98 6.21 -7.89
C LEU A 147 -22.31 5.84 -7.20
N VAL A 148 -22.53 4.54 -6.91
CA VAL A 148 -23.72 4.06 -6.19
C VAL A 148 -23.79 4.61 -4.78
N LYS A 149 -22.67 4.74 -4.10
CA LYS A 149 -22.60 5.34 -2.76
C LYS A 149 -22.83 6.86 -2.78
N ARG A 150 -22.40 7.54 -3.83
CA ARG A 150 -22.70 8.97 -4.03
C ARG A 150 -24.19 9.23 -4.20
N VAL A 151 -24.92 8.28 -4.83
CA VAL A 151 -26.37 8.37 -5.06
C VAL A 151 -27.18 7.88 -3.84
N ARG A 152 -26.70 6.88 -3.09
CA ARG A 152 -27.42 6.27 -1.95
C ARG A 152 -26.96 6.75 -0.56
N GLY A 153 -26.21 7.84 -0.49
CA GLY A 153 -25.73 8.37 0.78
C GLY A 153 -24.64 7.46 1.39
N PHE A 154 -23.41 7.67 0.97
CA PHE A 154 -22.20 7.10 1.60
C PHE A 154 -22.10 7.41 3.11
N PHE A 155 -23.02 8.19 3.58
CA PHE A 155 -23.08 8.83 4.89
C PHE A 155 -23.51 7.92 6.04
N GLY A 156 -23.70 6.61 5.80
CA GLY A 156 -24.02 5.66 6.85
C GLY A 156 -22.83 4.98 7.52
N ASN A 157 -21.60 5.08 6.95
CA ASN A 157 -20.41 4.50 7.58
C ASN A 157 -19.54 5.64 8.17
N PRO A 158 -19.46 5.76 9.48
CA PRO A 158 -18.73 6.85 10.15
C PRO A 158 -17.23 6.88 9.83
N LEU A 159 -16.65 5.77 9.33
CA LEU A 159 -15.23 5.68 8.95
C LEU A 159 -14.87 6.59 7.77
N PHE A 160 -15.81 6.87 6.88
CA PHE A 160 -15.57 7.64 5.65
C PHE A 160 -16.36 8.94 5.58
N GLY A 161 -17.00 9.34 6.70
CA GLY A 161 -17.67 10.63 6.81
C GLY A 161 -16.64 11.76 6.69
N GLY A 162 -16.72 12.52 5.60
CA GLY A 162 -15.79 13.62 5.30
C GLY A 162 -14.53 13.22 4.53
N ALA A 163 -14.32 11.95 4.20
CA ALA A 163 -13.20 11.51 3.36
C ALA A 163 -13.29 12.08 1.94
N LYS A 164 -12.19 12.68 1.45
CA LYS A 164 -12.05 13.15 0.07
C LYS A 164 -11.73 11.97 -0.83
N LEU A 165 -12.54 11.73 -1.86
CA LEU A 165 -12.28 10.68 -2.84
C LEU A 165 -11.55 11.26 -4.04
N TYR A 166 -10.58 10.53 -4.57
CA TYR A 166 -9.79 10.95 -5.72
C TYR A 166 -10.07 10.08 -6.94
N ASN A 167 -9.98 10.66 -8.15
CA ASN A 167 -9.87 9.89 -9.37
C ASN A 167 -8.41 9.89 -9.87
N LEU A 168 -8.13 9.03 -10.87
CA LEU A 168 -6.79 8.84 -11.40
C LEU A 168 -6.17 10.15 -11.92
N TRP A 169 -6.96 10.99 -12.60
CA TRP A 169 -6.46 12.24 -13.21
C TRP A 169 -6.16 13.30 -12.15
N GLN A 170 -7.06 13.47 -11.18
CA GLN A 170 -6.83 14.35 -10.03
C GLN A 170 -5.57 13.93 -9.27
N LEU A 171 -5.43 12.63 -9.00
CA LEU A 171 -4.27 12.12 -8.26
C LEU A 171 -2.97 12.33 -9.05
N LYS A 172 -2.96 12.05 -10.36
CA LYS A 172 -1.80 12.34 -11.21
C LYS A 172 -1.46 13.84 -11.23
N SER A 173 -2.45 14.73 -11.30
CA SER A 173 -2.23 16.18 -11.26
C SER A 173 -1.57 16.61 -9.96
N ILE A 174 -2.06 16.12 -8.81
CA ILE A 174 -1.50 16.44 -7.49
C ILE A 174 -0.06 15.89 -7.37
N LEU A 175 0.19 14.67 -7.86
CA LEU A 175 1.53 14.08 -7.87
C LEU A 175 2.50 14.85 -8.77
N HIS A 176 2.05 15.36 -9.92
CA HIS A 176 2.87 16.24 -10.76
C HIS A 176 3.18 17.59 -10.08
N MET A 177 2.26 18.12 -9.29
CA MET A 177 2.53 19.33 -8.50
C MET A 177 3.53 19.07 -7.36
N ALA A 178 3.51 17.87 -6.76
CA ALA A 178 4.41 17.51 -5.68
C ALA A 178 5.82 17.15 -6.18
N TYR A 179 5.94 16.38 -7.27
CA TYR A 179 7.19 15.72 -7.71
C TYR A 179 7.66 16.12 -9.11
N GLY A 180 6.92 16.98 -9.82
CA GLY A 180 7.21 17.29 -11.22
C GLY A 180 6.93 16.12 -12.17
N HIS A 181 7.63 16.09 -13.31
CA HIS A 181 7.48 15.03 -14.32
C HIS A 181 8.36 13.82 -13.99
N VAL A 182 7.91 12.98 -13.09
CA VAL A 182 8.58 11.73 -12.69
C VAL A 182 7.83 10.52 -13.25
N PRO A 183 8.48 9.35 -13.43
CA PRO A 183 7.82 8.13 -13.84
C PRO A 183 6.80 7.68 -12.79
N ILE A 184 5.56 7.46 -13.22
CA ILE A 184 4.47 6.95 -12.39
C ILE A 184 3.95 5.65 -12.98
N SER A 185 4.06 4.56 -12.21
CA SER A 185 3.39 3.30 -12.47
C SER A 185 2.10 3.25 -11.66
N TRP A 186 1.04 2.68 -12.22
CA TRP A 186 -0.23 2.65 -11.52
C TRP A 186 -1.04 1.39 -11.81
N GLY A 187 -1.96 1.08 -10.93
CA GLY A 187 -2.91 -0.01 -11.08
C GLY A 187 -4.17 0.24 -10.25
N CYS A 188 -5.19 -0.56 -10.44
CA CYS A 188 -6.40 -0.48 -9.66
C CYS A 188 -6.91 -1.87 -9.24
N ILE A 189 -7.60 -1.92 -8.12
CA ILE A 189 -8.33 -3.09 -7.64
C ILE A 189 -9.78 -2.97 -8.10
N LYS A 190 -10.30 -3.99 -8.80
CA LYS A 190 -11.70 -4.08 -9.19
C LYS A 190 -12.44 -5.00 -8.21
N ILE A 191 -13.54 -4.54 -7.69
CA ILE A 191 -14.49 -5.39 -6.93
C ILE A 191 -15.61 -5.74 -7.90
N ARG A 192 -15.90 -7.04 -8.06
CA ARG A 192 -17.06 -7.48 -8.83
C ARG A 192 -18.35 -7.10 -8.08
N PRO A 193 -19.32 -6.50 -8.76
CA PRO A 193 -20.65 -6.30 -8.19
C PRO A 193 -21.27 -7.63 -7.80
N SER A 194 -21.97 -7.67 -6.67
CA SER A 194 -22.56 -8.93 -6.10
C SER A 194 -23.49 -9.66 -7.09
N PHE A 195 -24.21 -8.93 -7.94
CA PHE A 195 -25.09 -9.53 -8.95
C PHE A 195 -24.32 -10.35 -10.02
N MET A 196 -23.03 -10.05 -10.26
CA MET A 196 -22.21 -10.85 -11.18
C MET A 196 -21.81 -12.21 -10.61
N LYS A 197 -21.90 -12.41 -9.29
CA LYS A 197 -21.69 -13.73 -8.65
C LYS A 197 -22.83 -14.70 -8.97
N GLU A 198 -24.05 -14.18 -9.13
CA GLU A 198 -25.22 -14.96 -9.51
C GLU A 198 -25.16 -15.45 -10.96
N ILE A 199 -24.53 -14.67 -11.85
CA ILE A 199 -24.38 -15.00 -13.28
C ILE A 199 -23.27 -16.05 -13.52
N ASN A 200 -22.20 -16.01 -12.74
CA ASN A 200 -21.09 -16.97 -12.86
C ASN A 200 -20.48 -17.32 -11.49
N PRO A 201 -21.04 -18.31 -10.77
CA PRO A 201 -20.54 -18.72 -9.46
C PRO A 201 -19.13 -19.32 -9.48
N PHE A 202 -18.69 -19.86 -10.62
CA PHE A 202 -17.36 -20.46 -10.80
C PHE A 202 -16.27 -19.45 -11.18
N ALA A 203 -16.63 -18.22 -11.50
CA ALA A 203 -15.63 -17.18 -11.68
C ALA A 203 -15.02 -16.87 -10.31
N LYS A 204 -13.84 -17.43 -10.04
CA LYS A 204 -13.03 -17.08 -8.86
C LYS A 204 -13.08 -15.57 -8.68
N ASP A 205 -13.21 -15.12 -7.42
CA ASP A 205 -13.10 -13.70 -7.03
C ASP A 205 -11.70 -13.17 -7.39
N LEU A 206 -11.42 -13.11 -8.68
CA LEU A 206 -10.21 -12.56 -9.24
C LEU A 206 -10.32 -11.04 -9.11
N LEU A 207 -9.92 -10.54 -7.96
CA LEU A 207 -9.52 -9.16 -7.78
C LEU A 207 -8.28 -8.96 -8.67
N THR A 208 -8.52 -8.74 -9.95
CA THR A 208 -7.44 -8.47 -10.90
C THR A 208 -7.15 -6.99 -10.86
N TRP A 209 -5.91 -6.63 -10.48
CA TRP A 209 -5.42 -5.30 -10.77
C TRP A 209 -5.25 -5.17 -12.29
N LYS A 210 -5.78 -4.11 -12.88
CA LYS A 210 -5.65 -3.79 -14.32
C LYS A 210 -5.52 -2.28 -14.46
N HIS A 211 -4.93 -1.85 -15.56
CA HIS A 211 -4.89 -0.45 -15.98
C HIS A 211 -6.29 0.03 -16.40
N SER A 212 -7.19 0.11 -15.45
CA SER A 212 -8.56 0.61 -15.64
C SER A 212 -8.85 1.68 -14.60
N PRO A 213 -9.23 2.91 -15.00
CA PRO A 213 -9.45 4.01 -14.07
C PRO A 213 -10.72 3.85 -13.22
N PHE A 214 -11.48 2.77 -13.40
CA PHE A 214 -12.79 2.54 -12.76
C PHE A 214 -12.76 1.49 -11.64
N GLY A 215 -11.58 1.11 -11.14
CA GLY A 215 -11.47 0.20 -10.00
C GLY A 215 -11.86 0.87 -8.69
N PHE A 216 -12.08 0.08 -7.65
CA PHE A 216 -12.46 0.54 -6.30
C PHE A 216 -11.32 1.32 -5.61
N PHE A 217 -10.11 0.84 -5.77
CA PHE A 217 -8.91 1.40 -5.16
C PHE A 217 -7.86 1.65 -6.24
N LEU A 218 -7.22 2.80 -6.18
CA LEU A 218 -6.14 3.21 -7.08
C LEU A 218 -4.83 3.18 -6.31
N GLY A 219 -3.81 2.51 -6.86
CA GLY A 219 -2.44 2.57 -6.37
C GLY A 219 -1.52 3.20 -7.42
N LEU A 220 -0.70 4.15 -7.01
CA LEU A 220 0.31 4.80 -7.85
C LEU A 220 1.67 4.71 -7.17
N SER A 221 2.68 4.25 -7.89
CA SER A 221 4.09 4.22 -7.46
C SER A 221 4.88 5.24 -8.25
N ILE A 222 5.50 6.15 -7.54
CA ILE A 222 6.29 7.27 -8.05
C ILE A 222 7.77 6.94 -7.87
N SER A 223 8.56 6.95 -8.95
CA SER A 223 10.00 6.72 -8.88
C SER A 223 10.74 8.03 -8.69
N LEU A 224 11.41 8.19 -7.53
CA LEU A 224 12.17 9.41 -7.15
C LEU A 224 13.59 9.43 -7.70
N LYS A 225 14.07 8.33 -8.33
CA LYS A 225 15.39 8.33 -8.97
C LYS A 225 15.41 9.32 -10.12
N TYR A 226 16.00 10.48 -9.88
CA TYR A 226 16.31 11.44 -10.91
C TYR A 226 17.41 10.86 -11.80
N ARG A 227 17.14 10.69 -13.10
CA ARG A 227 18.20 10.70 -14.09
C ARG A 227 18.69 12.15 -14.14
N ILE A 228 19.90 12.39 -13.64
CA ILE A 228 20.61 13.62 -13.92
C ILE A 228 20.69 13.67 -15.44
N LYS A 229 19.92 14.56 -16.08
CA LYS A 229 20.18 14.93 -17.47
C LYS A 229 21.48 15.71 -17.44
N THR A 230 22.57 15.03 -17.66
CA THR A 230 23.83 15.71 -18.05
C THR A 230 23.59 16.18 -19.47
N ASP A 231 23.19 17.44 -19.62
CA ASP A 231 22.84 18.05 -20.91
C ASP A 231 24.05 18.21 -21.87
N ASN A 232 25.24 17.70 -21.52
CA ASN A 232 26.47 17.95 -22.26
C ASN A 232 27.33 16.71 -22.60
N LEU A 233 26.81 15.50 -22.55
CA LEU A 233 27.55 14.36 -23.08
C LEU A 233 26.62 13.50 -23.98
N PRO A 234 26.87 13.46 -25.31
CA PRO A 234 26.17 12.51 -26.18
C PRO A 234 26.74 11.11 -25.95
N LEU A 235 26.44 10.52 -24.81
CA LEU A 235 26.66 9.09 -24.62
C LEU A 235 25.63 8.34 -25.45
N LYS A 236 25.99 7.99 -26.68
CA LYS A 236 25.34 6.92 -27.45
C LYS A 236 25.54 5.60 -26.71
N ILE A 237 24.80 5.35 -25.64
CA ILE A 237 24.69 4.02 -25.10
C ILE A 237 23.78 3.25 -26.04
N ARG A 238 24.38 2.45 -26.94
CA ARG A 238 23.68 1.34 -27.60
C ARG A 238 23.30 0.36 -26.50
N LEU A 239 22.08 0.48 -25.98
CA LEU A 239 21.47 -0.60 -25.20
C LEU A 239 21.37 -1.81 -26.16
N LYS A 240 22.31 -2.74 -26.07
CA LYS A 240 22.06 -4.11 -26.53
C LYS A 240 20.80 -4.52 -25.78
N LYS A 241 19.74 -4.86 -26.54
CA LYS A 241 18.60 -5.60 -25.97
C LYS A 241 19.19 -6.82 -25.26
N ALA A 242 19.30 -6.75 -23.95
CA ALA A 242 19.47 -7.95 -23.16
C ALA A 242 18.20 -8.75 -23.39
N SER A 243 18.32 -9.90 -24.04
CA SER A 243 17.28 -10.91 -24.04
C SER A 243 16.91 -11.12 -22.58
N GLN A 244 15.67 -10.82 -22.24
CA GLN A 244 15.11 -11.15 -20.93
C GLN A 244 15.10 -12.68 -20.82
N SER A 245 16.16 -13.23 -20.25
CA SER A 245 16.05 -14.52 -19.60
C SER A 245 15.30 -14.23 -18.29
N PHE A 246 14.07 -14.65 -18.22
CA PHE A 246 13.26 -14.70 -17.02
C PHE A 246 13.95 -15.63 -16.02
N ILE A 247 14.77 -15.08 -15.13
CA ILE A 247 15.25 -15.79 -13.97
C ILE A 247 14.18 -15.59 -12.91
N GLY A 248 13.40 -16.66 -12.65
CA GLY A 248 12.60 -16.88 -11.45
C GLY A 248 11.65 -15.74 -11.09
N ALA A 249 10.51 -15.69 -11.75
CA ALA A 249 9.38 -14.88 -11.25
C ALA A 249 9.02 -15.39 -9.85
N ARG A 250 9.36 -14.62 -8.80
CA ARG A 250 8.76 -14.80 -7.49
C ARG A 250 7.28 -14.46 -7.64
N THR A 251 6.44 -15.47 -7.73
CA THR A 251 4.99 -15.27 -7.76
C THR A 251 4.50 -15.10 -6.33
N PHE A 252 3.41 -14.36 -6.17
CA PHE A 252 2.73 -14.19 -4.88
C PHE A 252 2.27 -15.55 -4.29
N GLU A 253 2.12 -16.58 -5.11
CA GLU A 253 1.82 -17.94 -4.70
C GLU A 253 2.97 -18.60 -3.94
N ASP A 254 4.23 -18.29 -4.27
CA ASP A 254 5.39 -18.83 -3.57
C ASP A 254 5.49 -18.29 -2.13
N LEU A 255 5.05 -17.05 -1.90
CA LEU A 255 5.00 -16.46 -0.56
C LEU A 255 3.93 -17.10 0.33
N ASN A 256 2.82 -17.53 -0.23
CA ASN A 256 1.78 -18.25 0.51
C ASN A 256 2.20 -19.67 0.91
N ARG A 257 3.09 -20.30 0.15
CA ARG A 257 3.67 -21.61 0.49
C ARG A 257 4.60 -21.57 1.72
N ILE A 258 5.35 -20.49 1.88
CA ILE A 258 6.23 -20.30 3.03
C ILE A 258 5.43 -20.08 4.33
N GLN A 259 4.20 -19.57 4.24
CA GLN A 259 3.32 -19.34 5.39
C GLN A 259 2.57 -20.61 5.87
N GLY A 260 2.54 -21.67 5.07
CA GLY A 260 1.85 -22.94 5.39
C GLY A 260 2.67 -23.92 6.23
N VAL A 261 3.95 -23.63 6.54
CA VAL A 261 4.86 -24.58 7.19
C VAL A 261 4.96 -24.40 8.72
N HIS A 262 4.28 -23.43 9.32
CA HIS A 262 4.26 -23.25 10.77
C HIS A 262 2.93 -23.68 11.41
N GLY A 263 2.67 -24.99 11.32
CA GLY A 263 1.51 -25.58 12.01
C GLY A 263 1.55 -27.08 11.99
N ASP A 264 2.61 -27.70 12.50
CA ASP A 264 2.52 -29.02 13.13
C ASP A 264 3.83 -29.36 13.88
N GLU A 265 3.93 -28.91 15.12
CA GLU A 265 4.87 -29.47 16.07
C GLU A 265 4.17 -30.58 16.83
N ARG A 266 4.20 -31.82 16.33
CA ARG A 266 4.13 -33.03 17.13
C ARG A 266 4.75 -34.21 16.40
N GLY A 267 5.93 -34.61 16.84
CA GLY A 267 6.41 -36.01 16.80
C GLY A 267 7.23 -36.40 15.58
N LEU A 268 8.52 -36.30 15.68
CA LEU A 268 9.42 -37.28 15.01
C LEU A 268 10.61 -37.64 15.88
N SER A 269 10.54 -38.87 16.32
CA SER A 269 11.59 -39.60 17.04
C SER A 269 12.87 -39.70 16.20
N VAL A 270 13.97 -39.50 16.89
CA VAL A 270 15.34 -39.76 16.41
C VAL A 270 15.50 -41.24 16.07
N ARG A 271 15.81 -41.60 14.83
CA ARG A 271 16.47 -42.83 14.47
C ARG A 271 17.89 -42.51 13.96
N LYS A 272 18.84 -42.83 14.81
CA LYS A 272 20.25 -43.03 14.44
C LYS A 272 20.33 -44.15 13.38
N ILE A 273 21.02 -43.90 12.27
CA ILE A 273 21.62 -44.96 11.46
C ILE A 273 23.09 -44.65 11.34
N ARG A 274 23.90 -45.60 11.91
CA ARG A 274 25.32 -45.75 11.65
C ARG A 274 25.53 -46.37 10.25
N LYS A 275 26.36 -45.82 9.48
CA LYS A 275 27.59 -46.31 8.87
C LYS A 275 28.08 -45.32 7.82
#